data_22bd918d3433ee0eef02aa49f2b373b6
#
_entry.id   22bd918d3433ee0eef02aa49f2b373b6
#
_cell.length_a   1.000
_cell.length_b   1.000
_cell.length_c   1.000
_cell.angle_alpha   90.00
_cell.angle_beta   90.00
_cell.angle_gamma   90.00
#
_symmetry.space_group_name_H-M   'P 1'
#
loop_
_entity.id
_entity.type
_entity.pdbx_description
1 polymer ?
#
loop_
_entity_poly.entity_id
_entity_poly.type
_entity_poly.pdbx_seq_one_letter_code
_entity_poly.pdbx_strand_id
1 'polypeptide(L)'
;MTGLGRLYTDSEIYAMRAGGSSEIHLLRPFMLLALIIAVAVALLSGWIRPWAYSQSYVIKAEAEASAELSRIREARFYSFGENKRTVFIEHIAGNGSDLENIFIRSQKEDDLQVITASRGTFDYFAKPMFHSLKLFDAQVFKKVRGGTDFSAQFGSFTLWLPVQEPLAPGYKVKSASTGALKGSPEFEDRAEYQWRLSTPVSALLLTLAAIPLSRSRPRQGRYAKMMLAVGIYAIYFILMDVSRSWVEQGSLDFIWWVPGLLG
;
A
#
# COMPACT_ATOMS: atom_id res chain seq x y z
N MET A 1 -28.64 3.35 -12.72
CA MET A 1 -29.57 2.36 -13.30
C MET A 1 -30.97 2.43 -12.69
N THR A 2 -31.13 2.39 -11.38
CA THR A 2 -32.45 2.40 -10.72
C THR A 2 -33.31 3.61 -11.08
N GLY A 3 -32.76 4.84 -11.10
CA GLY A 3 -33.48 6.06 -11.49
C GLY A 3 -33.96 6.05 -12.93
N LEU A 4 -33.04 5.74 -13.88
CA LEU A 4 -33.39 5.68 -15.31
C LEU A 4 -34.39 4.54 -15.60
N GLY A 5 -34.22 3.38 -14.95
CA GLY A 5 -35.15 2.27 -15.06
C GLY A 5 -36.55 2.60 -14.56
N ARG A 6 -36.65 3.46 -13.53
CA ARG A 6 -37.95 3.96 -13.03
C ARG A 6 -38.66 4.83 -14.04
N LEU A 7 -37.94 5.78 -14.67
CA LEU A 7 -38.49 6.63 -15.73
C LEU A 7 -39.03 5.82 -16.94
N TYR A 8 -38.39 4.69 -17.25
CA TYR A 8 -38.91 3.77 -18.27
C TYR A 8 -40.13 2.98 -17.80
N THR A 9 -40.12 2.48 -16.55
CA THR A 9 -41.27 1.72 -15.99
C THR A 9 -42.50 2.58 -15.80
N ASP A 10 -42.31 3.83 -15.39
CA ASP A 10 -43.41 4.78 -15.17
C ASP A 10 -43.89 5.44 -16.49
N SER A 11 -43.36 4.96 -17.66
CA SER A 11 -43.70 5.42 -19.02
C SER A 11 -43.40 6.92 -19.26
N GLU A 12 -42.66 7.60 -18.39
CA GLU A 12 -42.34 9.03 -18.53
C GLU A 12 -41.51 9.29 -19.82
N ILE A 13 -40.54 8.41 -20.10
CA ILE A 13 -39.73 8.55 -21.33
C ILE A 13 -40.58 8.37 -22.58
N TYR A 14 -41.57 7.48 -22.55
CA TYR A 14 -42.48 7.30 -23.69
C TYR A 14 -43.38 8.51 -23.88
N ALA A 15 -43.87 9.11 -22.81
CA ALA A 15 -44.65 10.34 -22.84
C ALA A 15 -43.84 11.53 -23.42
N MET A 16 -42.59 11.68 -22.97
CA MET A 16 -41.68 12.73 -23.45
C MET A 16 -41.35 12.55 -24.96
N ARG A 17 -41.17 11.31 -25.40
CA ARG A 17 -40.99 11.01 -26.82
C ARG A 17 -42.24 11.32 -27.66
N ALA A 18 -43.43 10.98 -27.17
CA ALA A 18 -44.69 11.34 -27.83
C ALA A 18 -44.88 12.86 -27.93
N GLY A 19 -44.33 13.62 -27.00
CA GLY A 19 -44.24 15.08 -27.02
C GLY A 19 -43.15 15.66 -27.94
N GLY A 20 -42.49 14.83 -28.77
CA GLY A 20 -41.47 15.28 -29.74
C GLY A 20 -40.08 15.45 -29.21
N SER A 21 -39.77 15.09 -27.94
CA SER A 21 -38.42 15.15 -27.37
C SER A 21 -37.53 14.05 -27.96
N SER A 22 -36.35 14.44 -28.49
CA SER A 22 -35.39 13.46 -29.00
C SER A 22 -34.72 12.68 -27.86
N GLU A 23 -34.35 11.43 -28.13
CA GLU A 23 -33.68 10.56 -27.16
C GLU A 23 -32.37 11.18 -26.63
N ILE A 24 -31.64 11.86 -27.50
CA ILE A 24 -30.37 12.56 -27.12
C ILE A 24 -30.62 13.69 -26.11
N HIS A 25 -31.72 14.42 -26.23
CA HIS A 25 -32.08 15.46 -25.30
C HIS A 25 -32.36 14.91 -23.89
N LEU A 26 -33.03 13.76 -23.82
CA LEU A 26 -33.33 13.07 -22.56
C LEU A 26 -32.09 12.49 -21.90
N LEU A 27 -31.07 12.14 -22.68
CA LEU A 27 -29.82 11.52 -22.18
C LEU A 27 -28.76 12.55 -21.79
N ARG A 28 -28.86 13.80 -22.25
CA ARG A 28 -27.88 14.87 -21.94
C ARG A 28 -27.55 15.00 -20.45
N PRO A 29 -28.51 15.06 -19.50
CA PRO A 29 -28.20 15.21 -18.09
C PRO A 29 -27.44 14.01 -17.54
N PHE A 30 -27.71 12.80 -18.04
CA PHE A 30 -26.98 11.59 -17.65
C PHE A 30 -25.56 11.57 -18.22
N MET A 31 -25.35 12.07 -19.43
CA MET A 31 -24.02 12.22 -20.02
C MET A 31 -23.18 13.26 -19.29
N LEU A 32 -23.78 14.38 -18.87
CA LEU A 32 -23.10 15.39 -18.05
C LEU A 32 -22.69 14.82 -16.68
N LEU A 33 -23.58 14.08 -16.03
CA LEU A 33 -23.26 13.41 -14.77
C LEU A 33 -22.13 12.37 -14.96
N ALA A 34 -22.19 11.59 -16.02
CA ALA A 34 -21.14 10.62 -16.37
C ALA A 34 -19.78 11.30 -16.58
N LEU A 35 -19.78 12.46 -17.26
CA LEU A 35 -18.56 13.25 -17.47
C LEU A 35 -18.00 13.79 -16.17
N ILE A 36 -18.84 14.34 -15.28
CA ILE A 36 -18.42 14.82 -13.97
C ILE A 36 -17.79 13.68 -13.15
N ILE A 37 -18.42 12.51 -13.13
CA ILE A 37 -17.89 11.32 -12.45
C ILE A 37 -16.56 10.89 -13.06
N ALA A 38 -16.46 10.84 -14.39
CA ALA A 38 -15.23 10.46 -15.07
C ALA A 38 -14.07 11.42 -14.76
N VAL A 39 -14.33 12.73 -14.71
CA VAL A 39 -13.35 13.74 -14.30
C VAL A 39 -12.93 13.54 -12.84
N ALA A 40 -13.88 13.33 -11.93
CA ALA A 40 -13.57 13.05 -10.53
C ALA A 40 -12.71 11.78 -10.40
N VAL A 41 -13.04 10.72 -11.12
CA VAL A 41 -12.26 9.48 -11.14
C VAL A 41 -10.87 9.70 -11.74
N ALA A 42 -10.73 10.55 -12.76
CA ALA A 42 -9.42 10.89 -13.34
C ALA A 42 -8.52 11.61 -12.32
N LEU A 43 -9.08 12.56 -11.56
CA LEU A 43 -8.36 13.27 -10.50
C LEU A 43 -7.95 12.31 -9.37
N LEU A 44 -8.87 11.46 -8.93
CA LEU A 44 -8.61 10.45 -7.91
C LEU A 44 -7.52 9.47 -8.35
N SER A 45 -7.62 8.94 -9.57
CA SER A 45 -6.68 7.94 -10.09
C SER A 45 -5.32 8.54 -10.40
N GLY A 46 -5.26 9.76 -10.93
CA GLY A 46 -4.03 10.40 -11.41
C GLY A 46 -3.19 11.04 -10.31
N TRP A 47 -3.81 11.64 -9.28
CA TRP A 47 -3.12 12.42 -8.25
C TRP A 47 -3.36 11.92 -6.83
N ILE A 48 -4.61 11.73 -6.43
CA ILE A 48 -4.92 11.37 -5.03
C ILE A 48 -4.42 9.97 -4.70
N ARG A 49 -4.57 9.03 -5.62
CA ARG A 49 -4.13 7.65 -5.44
C ARG A 49 -2.61 7.55 -5.19
N PRO A 50 -1.70 8.08 -6.04
CA PRO A 50 -0.26 7.99 -5.77
C PRO A 50 0.14 8.68 -4.46
N TRP A 51 -0.47 9.83 -4.13
CA TRP A 51 -0.25 10.51 -2.87
C TRP A 51 -0.69 9.65 -1.67
N ALA A 52 -1.88 9.08 -1.71
CA ALA A 52 -2.38 8.23 -0.63
C ALA A 52 -1.52 6.98 -0.43
N TYR A 53 -1.06 6.34 -1.51
CA TYR A 53 -0.15 5.21 -1.41
C TYR A 53 1.22 5.62 -0.85
N SER A 54 1.78 6.77 -1.23
CA SER A 54 3.05 7.24 -0.66
C SER A 54 2.96 7.42 0.84
N GLN A 55 1.89 8.07 1.35
CA GLN A 55 1.65 8.22 2.79
C GLN A 55 1.45 6.86 3.48
N SER A 56 0.69 5.96 2.86
CA SER A 56 0.45 4.62 3.41
C SER A 56 1.74 3.82 3.55
N TYR A 57 2.66 3.90 2.60
CA TYR A 57 3.95 3.20 2.67
C TYR A 57 4.87 3.79 3.74
N VAL A 58 4.86 5.13 3.93
CA VAL A 58 5.62 5.77 5.02
C VAL A 58 5.10 5.32 6.38
N ILE A 59 3.78 5.43 6.62
CA ILE A 59 3.16 5.01 7.88
C ILE A 59 3.40 3.52 8.14
N LYS A 60 3.34 2.69 7.11
CA LYS A 60 3.60 1.26 7.24
C LYS A 60 5.06 0.98 7.60
N ALA A 61 6.01 1.68 6.99
CA ALA A 61 7.44 1.56 7.31
C ALA A 61 7.73 2.01 8.76
N GLU A 62 7.11 3.10 9.20
CA GLU A 62 7.21 3.57 10.59
C GLU A 62 6.62 2.57 11.59
N ALA A 63 5.45 2.02 11.26
CA ALA A 63 4.81 1.00 12.09
C ALA A 63 5.62 -0.30 12.16
N GLU A 64 6.21 -0.74 11.06
CA GLU A 64 7.09 -1.91 11.01
C GLU A 64 8.35 -1.68 11.85
N ALA A 65 9.00 -0.51 11.72
CA ALA A 65 10.17 -0.15 12.52
C ALA A 65 9.84 -0.10 14.03
N SER A 66 8.69 0.46 14.41
CA SER A 66 8.22 0.51 15.80
C SER A 66 7.85 -0.88 16.34
N ALA A 67 7.27 -1.74 15.51
CA ALA A 67 6.87 -3.09 15.88
C ALA A 67 8.08 -4.02 16.09
N GLU A 68 9.21 -3.79 15.42
CA GLU A 68 10.43 -4.56 15.64
C GLU A 68 10.96 -4.40 17.08
N LEU A 69 10.90 -3.18 17.61
CA LEU A 69 11.32 -2.89 18.99
C LEU A 69 10.35 -3.46 20.03
N SER A 70 9.04 -3.42 19.75
CA SER A 70 8.02 -3.96 20.66
C SER A 70 7.93 -5.50 20.66
N ARG A 71 8.64 -6.17 19.75
CA ARG A 71 8.71 -7.63 19.67
C ARG A 71 9.79 -8.24 20.58
N ILE A 72 10.59 -7.42 21.25
CA ILE A 72 11.59 -7.92 22.20
C ILE A 72 10.84 -8.59 23.36
N ARG A 73 10.96 -9.92 23.44
CA ARG A 73 10.39 -10.78 24.49
C ARG A 73 11.51 -11.41 25.29
N GLU A 74 11.22 -11.76 26.51
CA GLU A 74 12.14 -12.48 27.40
C GLU A 74 12.64 -13.80 26.78
N ALA A 75 13.86 -14.17 27.15
CA ALA A 75 14.48 -15.44 26.85
C ALA A 75 14.57 -15.79 25.36
N ARG A 76 14.73 -14.79 24.47
CA ARG A 76 14.89 -14.99 23.03
C ARG A 76 16.11 -14.26 22.47
N PHE A 77 16.70 -14.83 21.45
CA PHE A 77 17.75 -14.20 20.66
C PHE A 77 17.15 -13.34 19.55
N TYR A 78 17.57 -12.11 19.48
CA TYR A 78 17.21 -11.17 18.42
C TYR A 78 18.44 -10.80 17.63
N SER A 79 18.33 -10.85 16.31
CA SER A 79 19.40 -10.43 15.40
C SER A 79 18.99 -9.12 14.73
N PHE A 80 19.79 -8.08 14.90
CA PHE A 80 19.56 -6.74 14.38
C PHE A 80 20.60 -6.36 13.32
N GLY A 81 20.12 -5.83 12.20
CA GLY A 81 20.91 -5.14 11.18
C GLY A 81 21.90 -6.00 10.40
N GLU A 82 22.52 -5.39 9.39
CA GLU A 82 23.54 -6.00 8.53
C GLU A 82 24.79 -6.46 9.29
N ASN A 83 25.07 -5.87 10.44
CA ASN A 83 26.25 -6.15 11.29
C ASN A 83 26.08 -7.38 12.18
N LYS A 84 25.13 -8.28 11.89
CA LYS A 84 24.90 -9.53 12.63
C LYS A 84 25.02 -9.36 14.15
N ARG A 85 24.40 -8.29 14.69
CA ARG A 85 24.30 -8.05 16.12
C ARG A 85 23.20 -8.93 16.69
N THR A 86 23.56 -9.84 17.59
CA THR A 86 22.62 -10.70 18.32
C THR A 86 22.48 -10.21 19.73
N VAL A 87 21.24 -9.97 20.17
CA VAL A 87 20.90 -9.53 21.54
C VAL A 87 20.06 -10.62 22.18
N PHE A 88 20.37 -10.95 23.40
CA PHE A 88 19.58 -11.84 24.27
C PHE A 88 19.29 -11.11 25.58
N ILE A 89 18.07 -11.16 26.04
CA ILE A 89 17.63 -10.59 27.31
C ILE A 89 16.84 -11.69 28.02
N GLU A 90 17.28 -12.02 29.24
CA GLU A 90 16.66 -13.10 29.98
C GLU A 90 15.32 -12.67 30.57
N HIS A 91 15.28 -11.50 31.22
CA HIS A 91 14.06 -10.99 31.84
C HIS A 91 13.85 -9.50 31.54
N ILE A 92 12.59 -9.11 31.37
CA ILE A 92 12.16 -7.74 31.09
C ILE A 92 11.12 -7.36 32.16
N ALA A 93 11.43 -6.36 32.99
CA ALA A 93 10.50 -5.90 34.03
C ALA A 93 9.25 -5.28 33.41
N GLY A 94 8.14 -5.31 34.15
CA GLY A 94 6.79 -5.03 33.65
C GLY A 94 6.54 -3.64 32.99
N ASN A 95 7.49 -2.70 33.12
CA ASN A 95 7.48 -1.40 32.45
C ASN A 95 8.12 -1.47 31.03
N GLY A 96 8.75 -2.60 30.67
CA GLY A 96 9.44 -2.79 29.39
C GLY A 96 10.79 -2.04 29.26
N SER A 97 11.19 -1.29 30.27
CA SER A 97 12.42 -0.47 30.26
C SER A 97 13.58 -1.12 31.00
N ASP A 98 13.31 -1.88 32.06
CA ASP A 98 14.31 -2.52 32.88
C ASP A 98 14.57 -3.95 32.41
N LEU A 99 15.83 -4.25 32.17
CA LEU A 99 16.30 -5.49 31.58
C LEU A 99 17.27 -6.17 32.53
N GLU A 100 17.21 -7.50 32.61
CA GLU A 100 18.12 -8.33 33.42
C GLU A 100 18.85 -9.36 32.59
N ASN A 101 20.09 -9.63 32.92
CA ASN A 101 20.95 -10.62 32.25
C ASN A 101 21.00 -10.44 30.72
N ILE A 102 21.65 -9.37 30.32
CA ILE A 102 21.75 -8.95 28.93
C ILE A 102 23.03 -9.52 28.32
N PHE A 103 22.91 -10.12 27.17
CA PHE A 103 24.01 -10.61 26.34
C PHE A 103 23.90 -10.00 24.95
N ILE A 104 24.95 -9.33 24.51
CA ILE A 104 25.04 -8.72 23.18
C ILE A 104 26.27 -9.24 22.47
N ARG A 105 26.09 -9.88 21.34
CA ARG A 105 27.15 -10.30 20.43
C ARG A 105 27.09 -9.47 19.17
N SER A 106 28.21 -8.87 18.79
CA SER A 106 28.36 -8.15 17.54
C SER A 106 29.54 -8.72 16.76
N GLN A 107 29.32 -9.06 15.51
CA GLN A 107 30.37 -9.55 14.63
C GLN A 107 30.45 -8.63 13.42
N LYS A 108 31.54 -7.91 13.29
CA LYS A 108 31.82 -7.04 12.16
C LYS A 108 33.10 -7.56 11.48
N GLU A 109 32.96 -8.04 10.24
CA GLU A 109 34.05 -8.67 9.49
C GLU A 109 34.76 -9.75 10.33
N ASP A 110 35.97 -9.48 10.78
CA ASP A 110 36.81 -10.40 11.56
C ASP A 110 36.83 -10.09 13.06
N ASP A 111 36.17 -9.01 13.51
CA ASP A 111 36.08 -8.58 14.91
C ASP A 111 34.85 -9.16 15.59
N LEU A 112 35.06 -9.89 16.68
CA LEU A 112 33.99 -10.38 17.55
C LEU A 112 33.96 -9.54 18.83
N GLN A 113 32.83 -8.91 19.12
CA GLN A 113 32.59 -8.20 20.38
C GLN A 113 31.45 -8.87 21.12
N VAL A 114 31.66 -9.15 22.39
CA VAL A 114 30.65 -9.69 23.31
C VAL A 114 30.53 -8.75 24.48
N ILE A 115 29.31 -8.37 24.81
CA ILE A 115 28.98 -7.54 25.98
C ILE A 115 28.01 -8.33 26.84
N THR A 116 28.30 -8.49 28.09
CA THR A 116 27.39 -9.06 29.10
C THR A 116 27.13 -8.01 30.18
N ALA A 117 25.89 -7.94 30.66
CA ALA A 117 25.53 -7.02 31.74
C ALA A 117 24.46 -7.66 32.63
N SER A 118 24.59 -7.44 33.95
CA SER A 118 23.63 -7.96 34.94
C SER A 118 22.29 -7.25 34.84
N ARG A 119 22.31 -5.94 34.59
CA ARG A 119 21.13 -5.09 34.50
C ARG A 119 21.29 -4.07 33.37
N GLY A 120 20.18 -3.63 32.81
CA GLY A 120 20.17 -2.54 31.86
C GLY A 120 18.84 -1.78 31.88
N THR A 121 18.89 -0.52 31.50
CA THR A 121 17.72 0.31 31.33
C THR A 121 17.68 0.77 29.88
N PHE A 122 16.57 0.50 29.22
CA PHE A 122 16.33 0.91 27.85
C PHE A 122 15.51 2.20 27.86
N ASP A 123 16.06 3.25 27.27
CA ASP A 123 15.37 4.53 27.11
C ASP A 123 15.04 4.74 25.63
N TYR A 124 13.75 4.71 25.34
CA TYR A 124 13.22 5.00 24.04
C TYR A 124 13.28 6.50 23.79
N PHE A 125 13.95 6.93 22.73
CA PHE A 125 14.05 8.34 22.35
C PHE A 125 14.90 9.23 23.28
N ALA A 126 15.95 8.68 23.87
CA ALA A 126 16.92 9.45 24.68
C ALA A 126 17.53 10.62 23.90
N LYS A 127 17.65 10.49 22.57
CA LYS A 127 18.01 11.56 21.61
C LYS A 127 17.23 11.37 20.32
N PRO A 128 16.98 12.44 19.56
CA PRO A 128 16.47 12.29 18.19
C PRO A 128 17.34 11.29 17.43
N MET A 129 16.73 10.26 16.87
CA MET A 129 17.36 9.19 16.08
C MET A 129 18.24 8.17 16.86
N PHE A 130 18.27 8.19 18.22
CA PHE A 130 18.98 7.19 18.99
C PHE A 130 18.17 6.72 20.20
N HIS A 131 18.13 5.41 20.39
CA HIS A 131 17.75 4.80 21.66
C HIS A 131 19.00 4.63 22.53
N SER A 132 18.89 4.76 23.83
CA SER A 132 19.98 4.44 24.72
C SER A 132 19.70 3.17 25.51
N LEU A 133 20.68 2.30 25.54
CA LEU A 133 20.73 1.13 26.43
C LEU A 133 21.84 1.34 27.46
N LYS A 134 21.45 1.70 28.65
CA LYS A 134 22.36 1.85 29.76
C LYS A 134 22.52 0.53 30.48
N LEU A 135 23.72 -0.02 30.44
CA LEU A 135 24.11 -1.30 31.04
C LEU A 135 24.83 -1.06 32.34
N PHE A 136 24.55 -1.87 33.37
CA PHE A 136 25.19 -1.84 34.65
C PHE A 136 25.94 -3.16 34.86
N ASP A 137 27.09 -3.06 35.54
CA ASP A 137 28.02 -4.18 35.77
C ASP A 137 28.38 -4.90 34.47
N ALA A 138 28.72 -4.10 33.44
CA ALA A 138 28.96 -4.58 32.11
C ALA A 138 30.40 -5.12 31.94
N GLN A 139 30.50 -6.29 31.30
CA GLN A 139 31.78 -6.85 30.86
C GLN A 139 31.80 -6.82 29.32
N VAL A 140 32.87 -6.24 28.79
CA VAL A 140 33.09 -6.15 27.35
C VAL A 140 34.29 -6.99 26.98
N PHE A 141 34.09 -7.95 26.12
CA PHE A 141 35.16 -8.76 25.52
C PHE A 141 35.22 -8.47 24.04
N LYS A 142 36.38 -8.13 23.51
CA LYS A 142 36.62 -7.92 22.10
C LYS A 142 37.77 -8.78 21.62
N LYS A 143 37.50 -9.64 20.63
CA LYS A 143 38.49 -10.44 19.93
C LYS A 143 38.77 -9.82 18.58
N VAL A 144 40.05 -9.48 18.36
CA VAL A 144 40.51 -8.89 17.08
C VAL A 144 41.38 -9.91 16.38
N ARG A 145 41.07 -10.24 15.13
CA ARG A 145 41.83 -11.19 14.36
C ARG A 145 43.25 -10.65 14.04
N GLY A 146 44.24 -11.31 14.55
CA GLY A 146 45.63 -10.89 14.40
C GLY A 146 46.13 -9.81 15.36
N GLY A 147 45.29 -9.43 16.34
CA GLY A 147 45.62 -8.47 17.42
C GLY A 147 45.48 -9.07 18.80
N THR A 148 45.66 -8.23 19.84
CA THR A 148 45.50 -8.62 21.22
C THR A 148 44.03 -8.59 21.63
N ASP A 149 43.55 -9.63 22.28
CA ASP A 149 42.23 -9.69 22.88
C ASP A 149 42.08 -8.65 23.96
N PHE A 150 40.96 -7.99 24.02
CA PHE A 150 40.66 -6.95 25.00
C PHE A 150 39.49 -7.38 25.87
N SER A 151 39.64 -7.24 27.18
CA SER A 151 38.56 -7.44 28.15
C SER A 151 38.54 -6.27 29.14
N ALA A 152 37.36 -5.71 29.36
CA ALA A 152 37.14 -4.62 30.28
C ALA A 152 35.84 -4.79 31.05
N GLN A 153 35.83 -4.34 32.30
CA GLN A 153 34.66 -4.31 33.16
C GLN A 153 34.29 -2.85 33.44
N PHE A 154 33.01 -2.53 33.32
CA PHE A 154 32.48 -1.18 33.53
C PHE A 154 31.34 -1.25 34.55
N GLY A 155 31.36 -0.36 35.55
CA GLY A 155 30.23 -0.21 36.46
C GLY A 155 28.96 0.31 35.77
N SER A 156 29.14 1.17 34.77
CA SER A 156 28.06 1.57 33.86
C SER A 156 28.60 1.82 32.46
N PHE A 157 27.86 1.42 31.46
CA PHE A 157 28.19 1.57 30.06
C PHE A 157 26.93 1.91 29.25
N THR A 158 26.97 2.97 28.45
CA THR A 158 25.84 3.36 27.65
C THR A 158 26.09 3.03 26.18
N LEU A 159 25.23 2.18 25.62
CA LEU A 159 25.24 1.84 24.22
C LEU A 159 24.18 2.67 23.50
N TRP A 160 24.62 3.41 22.50
CA TRP A 160 23.70 4.14 21.61
C TRP A 160 23.32 3.25 20.44
N LEU A 161 22.03 2.99 20.35
CA LEU A 161 21.45 2.21 19.24
C LEU A 161 20.82 3.20 18.28
N PRO A 162 21.32 3.32 17.05
CA PRO A 162 20.63 4.16 16.07
C PRO A 162 19.21 3.63 15.90
N VAL A 163 18.24 4.53 15.97
CA VAL A 163 16.90 4.24 15.47
C VAL A 163 17.10 3.88 13.99
N GLN A 164 16.74 2.67 13.61
CA GLN A 164 16.68 2.39 12.19
C GLN A 164 15.68 3.38 11.61
N GLU A 165 16.19 4.36 10.84
CA GLU A 165 15.29 5.14 10.01
C GLU A 165 14.44 4.13 9.25
N PRO A 166 13.10 4.26 9.29
CA PRO A 166 12.26 3.41 8.47
C PRO A 166 12.85 3.51 7.07
N LEU A 167 13.36 2.40 6.57
CA LEU A 167 13.92 2.33 5.23
C LEU A 167 12.93 3.02 4.33
N ALA A 168 13.33 4.16 3.75
CA ALA A 168 12.46 4.89 2.84
C ALA A 168 11.89 3.83 1.89
N PRO A 169 10.57 3.71 1.80
CA PRO A 169 9.96 2.63 1.02
C PRO A 169 10.58 2.68 -0.35
N GLY A 170 11.29 1.62 -0.73
CA GLY A 170 11.90 1.50 -2.05
C GLY A 170 10.88 1.81 -3.12
N TYR A 171 11.31 2.02 -4.34
CA TYR A 171 10.40 2.32 -5.44
C TYR A 171 9.15 1.43 -5.41
N LYS A 172 7.99 2.04 -5.35
CA LYS A 172 6.68 1.37 -5.37
C LYS A 172 5.84 1.97 -6.49
N VAL A 173 5.55 1.18 -7.49
CA VAL A 173 4.81 1.56 -8.70
C VAL A 173 3.53 2.34 -8.39
N LYS A 174 2.78 1.91 -7.35
CA LYS A 174 1.51 2.54 -6.96
C LYS A 174 1.67 3.94 -6.38
N SER A 175 2.83 4.27 -5.77
CA SER A 175 3.12 5.59 -5.21
C SER A 175 3.84 6.51 -6.19
N ALA A 176 4.35 5.99 -7.29
CA ALA A 176 5.02 6.79 -8.32
C ALA A 176 4.06 7.80 -8.94
N SER A 177 4.54 9.02 -9.23
CA SER A 177 3.72 10.03 -9.90
C SER A 177 3.33 9.56 -11.31
N THR A 178 2.15 9.98 -11.77
CA THR A 178 1.68 9.59 -13.11
C THR A 178 2.62 10.07 -14.21
N GLY A 179 3.31 11.22 -13.99
CA GLY A 179 4.33 11.71 -14.91
C GLY A 179 5.60 10.84 -14.97
N ALA A 180 6.01 10.28 -13.83
CA ALA A 180 7.17 9.38 -13.77
C ALA A 180 6.91 8.04 -14.47
N LEU A 181 5.67 7.55 -14.40
CA LEU A 181 5.27 6.30 -15.08
C LEU A 181 5.19 6.44 -16.60
N LYS A 182 5.01 7.69 -17.09
CA LYS A 182 4.91 7.97 -18.52
C LYS A 182 6.25 7.74 -19.19
N GLY A 183 6.31 6.73 -20.05
CA GLY A 183 7.53 6.42 -20.83
C GLY A 183 8.56 5.56 -20.08
N SER A 184 8.23 5.04 -18.91
CA SER A 184 9.06 4.02 -18.26
C SER A 184 9.15 2.75 -19.12
N PRO A 185 10.35 2.14 -19.24
CA PRO A 185 10.54 0.89 -19.94
C PRO A 185 9.97 -0.32 -19.17
N GLU A 186 9.77 -0.19 -17.86
CA GLU A 186 9.31 -1.26 -16.98
C GLU A 186 7.85 -1.64 -17.25
N PHE A 187 7.57 -2.92 -17.35
CA PHE A 187 6.22 -3.42 -17.64
C PHE A 187 5.21 -3.07 -16.54
N GLU A 188 5.62 -3.14 -15.28
CA GLU A 188 4.78 -2.78 -14.14
C GLU A 188 4.35 -1.32 -14.17
N ASP A 189 5.27 -0.41 -14.49
CA ASP A 189 5.02 1.02 -14.61
C ASP A 189 4.06 1.33 -15.76
N ARG A 190 4.25 0.68 -16.91
CA ARG A 190 3.37 0.79 -18.08
C ARG A 190 1.97 0.30 -17.76
N ALA A 191 1.85 -0.82 -17.08
CA ALA A 191 0.57 -1.37 -16.65
C ALA A 191 -0.16 -0.41 -15.69
N GLU A 192 0.52 0.13 -14.69
CA GLU A 192 -0.05 1.09 -13.75
C GLU A 192 -0.45 2.41 -14.45
N TYR A 193 0.38 2.92 -15.37
CA TYR A 193 0.06 4.12 -16.14
C TYR A 193 -1.21 3.93 -16.96
N GLN A 194 -1.28 2.84 -17.73
CA GLN A 194 -2.45 2.51 -18.55
C GLN A 194 -3.69 2.28 -17.68
N TRP A 195 -3.54 1.63 -16.54
CA TRP A 195 -4.63 1.44 -15.57
C TRP A 195 -5.21 2.77 -15.09
N ARG A 196 -4.36 3.75 -14.74
CA ARG A 196 -4.81 5.07 -14.29
C ARG A 196 -5.59 5.82 -15.37
N LEU A 197 -5.18 5.70 -16.61
CA LEU A 197 -5.86 6.35 -17.74
C LEU A 197 -7.13 5.60 -18.17
N SER A 198 -7.13 4.28 -18.11
CA SER A 198 -8.30 3.49 -18.50
C SER A 198 -9.45 3.59 -17.49
N THR A 199 -9.15 3.81 -16.19
CA THR A 199 -10.17 3.87 -15.14
C THR A 199 -11.24 4.95 -15.37
N PRO A 200 -10.92 6.23 -15.67
CA PRO A 200 -11.94 7.24 -15.98
C PRO A 200 -12.69 6.96 -17.28
N VAL A 201 -12.02 6.41 -18.28
CA VAL A 201 -12.65 6.00 -19.55
C VAL A 201 -13.63 4.86 -19.29
N SER A 202 -13.25 3.89 -18.48
CA SER A 202 -14.13 2.80 -18.04
C SER A 202 -15.38 3.30 -17.32
N ALA A 203 -15.22 4.28 -16.43
CA ALA A 203 -16.35 4.91 -15.72
C ALA A 203 -17.34 5.55 -16.71
N LEU A 204 -16.84 6.23 -17.74
CA LEU A 204 -17.66 6.83 -18.79
C LEU A 204 -18.38 5.76 -19.61
N LEU A 205 -17.65 4.76 -20.12
CA LEU A 205 -18.19 3.70 -20.96
C LEU A 205 -19.23 2.86 -20.23
N LEU A 206 -18.97 2.47 -18.99
CA LEU A 206 -19.92 1.72 -18.16
C LEU A 206 -21.19 2.53 -17.87
N THR A 207 -21.06 3.85 -17.69
CA THR A 207 -22.21 4.73 -17.51
C THR A 207 -23.02 4.81 -18.80
N LEU A 208 -22.37 4.93 -19.95
CA LEU A 208 -23.04 4.92 -21.26
C LEU A 208 -23.71 3.56 -21.54
N ALA A 209 -23.04 2.45 -21.25
CA ALA A 209 -23.60 1.10 -21.38
C ALA A 209 -24.80 0.87 -20.44
N ALA A 210 -24.86 1.58 -19.30
CA ALA A 210 -26.02 1.52 -18.41
C ALA A 210 -27.30 2.05 -19.04
N ILE A 211 -27.22 2.94 -20.01
CA ILE A 211 -28.38 3.53 -20.69
C ILE A 211 -29.20 2.47 -21.44
N PRO A 212 -28.66 1.73 -22.42
CA PRO A 212 -29.42 0.69 -23.10
C PRO A 212 -29.86 -0.45 -22.15
N LEU A 213 -29.06 -0.77 -21.14
CA LEU A 213 -29.41 -1.78 -20.15
C LEU A 213 -30.57 -1.36 -19.23
N SER A 214 -30.80 -0.05 -19.05
CA SER A 214 -31.91 0.48 -18.25
C SER A 214 -33.26 0.45 -18.97
N ARG A 215 -33.27 0.29 -20.30
CA ARG A 215 -34.52 0.21 -21.09
C ARG A 215 -35.30 -1.02 -20.67
N SER A 216 -36.37 -0.84 -19.89
CA SER A 216 -37.23 -1.91 -19.43
C SER A 216 -38.59 -1.89 -20.15
N ARG A 217 -39.11 -3.05 -20.51
CA ARG A 217 -40.50 -3.17 -20.97
C ARG A 217 -41.42 -3.15 -19.76
N PRO A 218 -42.65 -2.58 -19.92
CA PRO A 218 -43.67 -2.68 -18.86
C PRO A 218 -43.86 -4.15 -18.46
N ARG A 219 -43.96 -4.41 -17.18
CA ARG A 219 -44.12 -5.75 -16.57
C ARG A 219 -42.87 -6.66 -16.49
N GLN A 220 -41.67 -6.21 -16.87
CA GLN A 220 -40.46 -6.98 -16.59
C GLN A 220 -39.94 -6.68 -15.17
N GLY A 221 -39.55 -7.71 -14.45
CA GLY A 221 -39.01 -7.58 -13.09
C GLY A 221 -37.77 -6.68 -13.04
N ARG A 222 -37.83 -5.61 -12.24
CA ARG A 222 -36.76 -4.61 -12.04
C ARG A 222 -35.40 -5.24 -11.70
N TYR A 223 -35.41 -6.32 -10.95
CA TYR A 223 -34.18 -6.95 -10.42
C TYR A 223 -33.43 -7.78 -11.46
N ALA A 224 -34.10 -8.38 -12.44
CA ALA A 224 -33.45 -9.21 -13.44
C ALA A 224 -32.40 -8.44 -14.26
N LYS A 225 -32.72 -7.19 -14.67
CA LYS A 225 -31.78 -6.34 -15.40
C LYS A 225 -30.65 -5.76 -14.52
N MET A 226 -30.93 -5.57 -13.24
CA MET A 226 -29.90 -5.16 -12.29
C MET A 226 -28.85 -6.26 -12.12
N MET A 227 -29.26 -7.51 -12.01
CA MET A 227 -28.35 -8.67 -11.98
C MET A 227 -27.50 -8.77 -13.23
N LEU A 228 -28.10 -8.58 -14.41
CA LEU A 228 -27.36 -8.56 -15.68
C LEU A 228 -26.31 -7.44 -15.72
N ALA A 229 -26.66 -6.24 -15.26
CA ALA A 229 -25.74 -5.10 -15.23
C ALA A 229 -24.57 -5.33 -14.25
N VAL A 230 -24.85 -5.92 -13.09
CA VAL A 230 -23.81 -6.31 -12.13
C VAL A 230 -22.90 -7.38 -12.72
N GLY A 231 -23.47 -8.37 -13.44
CA GLY A 231 -22.70 -9.39 -14.15
C GLY A 231 -21.76 -8.79 -15.20
N ILE A 232 -22.26 -7.90 -16.05
CA ILE A 232 -21.45 -7.20 -17.06
C ILE A 232 -20.32 -6.40 -16.39
N TYR A 233 -20.64 -5.67 -15.34
CA TYR A 233 -19.65 -4.92 -14.55
C TYR A 233 -18.56 -5.84 -13.97
N ALA A 234 -18.95 -6.96 -13.38
CA ALA A 234 -18.02 -7.91 -12.79
C ALA A 234 -17.09 -8.52 -13.85
N ILE A 235 -17.66 -8.97 -14.97
CA ILE A 235 -16.89 -9.52 -16.11
C ILE A 235 -15.91 -8.47 -16.64
N TYR A 236 -16.36 -7.24 -16.84
CA TYR A 236 -15.52 -6.15 -17.29
C TYR A 236 -14.33 -5.90 -16.35
N PHE A 237 -14.60 -5.85 -15.06
CA PHE A 237 -13.53 -5.63 -14.05
C PHE A 237 -12.53 -6.78 -14.01
N ILE A 238 -13.01 -8.02 -14.09
CA ILE A 238 -12.13 -9.20 -14.16
C ILE A 238 -11.25 -9.14 -15.41
N LEU A 239 -11.82 -8.82 -16.57
CA LEU A 239 -11.05 -8.68 -17.80
C LEU A 239 -10.01 -7.56 -17.72
N MET A 240 -10.34 -6.44 -17.10
CA MET A 240 -9.41 -5.34 -16.86
C MET A 240 -8.24 -5.75 -15.96
N ASP A 241 -8.52 -6.47 -14.88
CA ASP A 241 -7.50 -6.92 -13.93
C ASP A 241 -6.57 -7.99 -14.54
N VAL A 242 -7.15 -8.94 -15.27
CA VAL A 242 -6.39 -9.95 -16.05
C VAL A 242 -5.50 -9.26 -17.09
N SER A 243 -6.04 -8.29 -17.84
CA SER A 243 -5.27 -7.56 -18.86
C SER A 243 -4.13 -6.77 -18.26
N ARG A 244 -4.35 -6.16 -17.09
CA ARG A 244 -3.31 -5.50 -16.32
C ARG A 244 -2.20 -6.47 -15.95
N SER A 245 -2.55 -7.65 -15.41
CA SER A 245 -1.59 -8.69 -15.06
C SER A 245 -0.76 -9.15 -16.26
N TRP A 246 -1.37 -9.27 -17.44
CA TRP A 246 -0.65 -9.64 -18.65
C TRP A 246 0.31 -8.55 -19.14
N VAL A 247 -0.03 -7.28 -18.95
CA VAL A 247 0.89 -6.17 -19.26
C VAL A 247 2.03 -6.12 -18.24
N GLU A 248 1.76 -6.35 -16.95
CA GLU A 248 2.79 -6.45 -15.88
C GLU A 248 3.79 -7.59 -16.17
N GLN A 249 3.34 -8.67 -16.79
CA GLN A 249 4.18 -9.81 -17.19
C GLN A 249 4.86 -9.64 -18.57
N GLY A 250 4.58 -8.55 -19.26
CA GLY A 250 5.11 -8.30 -20.61
C GLY A 250 4.47 -9.16 -21.71
N SER A 251 3.37 -9.87 -21.41
CA SER A 251 2.65 -10.71 -22.38
C SER A 251 1.75 -9.90 -23.32
N LEU A 252 1.35 -8.71 -22.90
CA LEU A 252 0.57 -7.74 -23.67
C LEU A 252 1.17 -6.36 -23.56
N ASP A 253 1.01 -5.54 -24.61
CA ASP A 253 1.52 -4.18 -24.61
C ASP A 253 0.51 -3.14 -24.10
N PHE A 254 -0.78 -3.45 -24.08
CA PHE A 254 -1.82 -2.47 -23.76
C PHE A 254 -3.09 -3.10 -23.14
N ILE A 255 -3.69 -2.36 -22.21
CA ILE A 255 -4.94 -2.74 -21.51
C ILE A 255 -6.18 -2.30 -22.34
N TRP A 256 -6.03 -1.36 -23.27
CA TRP A 256 -7.12 -0.64 -23.94
C TRP A 256 -8.07 -1.49 -24.76
N TRP A 257 -7.73 -2.73 -25.08
CA TRP A 257 -8.64 -3.63 -25.79
C TRP A 257 -9.91 -3.93 -25.00
N VAL A 258 -9.87 -3.92 -23.65
CA VAL A 258 -11.04 -4.19 -22.79
C VAL A 258 -12.06 -3.05 -22.85
N PRO A 259 -11.66 -1.76 -22.65
CA PRO A 259 -12.56 -0.63 -22.93
C PRO A 259 -13.11 -0.64 -24.36
N GLY A 260 -12.31 -1.04 -25.34
CA GLY A 260 -12.72 -1.15 -26.73
C GLY A 260 -13.84 -2.17 -27.01
N LEU A 261 -14.07 -3.14 -26.12
CA LEU A 261 -15.20 -4.08 -26.24
C LEU A 261 -16.55 -3.44 -25.88
N LEU A 262 -16.56 -2.32 -25.19
CA LEU A 262 -17.78 -1.62 -24.74
C LEU A 262 -18.12 -0.41 -25.63
N GLY A 263 -17.18 0.10 -26.43
CA GLY A 263 -17.37 1.24 -27.36
C GLY A 263 -17.69 0.77 -28.74
#